data_b89c7c6b535ebdcdc6d4f8da540d1b4c
#
_entry.id   b89c7c6b535ebdcdc6d4f8da540d1b4c
#
_cell.length_a   1.000
_cell.length_b   1.000
_cell.length_c   1.000
_cell.angle_alpha   90.00
_cell.angle_beta   90.00
_cell.angle_gamma   90.00
#
_symmetry.space_group_name_H-M   'P 1'
#
loop_
_entity.id
_entity.type
_entity.pdbx_description
1 polymer ?
#
loop_
_entity_poly.entity_id
_entity_poly.type
_entity_poly.pdbx_seq_one_letter_code
_entity_poly.pdbx_strand_id
1 'polypeptide(L)'
;IAYYPHPKSCIYKLNSRIEMTGIIEIEGMEFFAYHGCFEAEQIVGNKFMVYACLHYNCHCPASTDDIADALSYQTAYEIIAREMMKRSHLLEHVGKRMLDALYAAFPQLQYAKIKISKMNPPLGGQIRCTSVTLEK
;
A
#
# COMPACT_ATOMS: atom_id res chain seq x y z
N ILE A 1 -6.15 -6.21 32.90
CA ILE A 1 -5.82 -6.54 31.50
C ILE A 1 -5.53 -8.02 31.47
N ALA A 2 -6.48 -8.80 30.94
CA ALA A 2 -6.28 -10.23 30.81
C ALA A 2 -5.23 -10.47 29.72
N TYR A 3 -4.10 -11.04 30.14
CA TYR A 3 -3.13 -11.61 29.21
C TYR A 3 -3.77 -12.86 28.60
N TYR A 4 -4.24 -12.75 27.35
CA TYR A 4 -4.60 -13.93 26.59
C TYR A 4 -3.30 -14.53 26.06
N PRO A 5 -2.93 -15.73 26.51
CA PRO A 5 -1.81 -16.42 25.88
C PRO A 5 -2.20 -16.61 24.42
N HIS A 6 -1.35 -16.15 23.51
CA HIS A 6 -1.50 -16.42 22.08
C HIS A 6 -1.79 -17.90 21.90
N PRO A 7 -2.91 -18.28 21.31
CA PRO A 7 -3.12 -19.66 20.99
C PRO A 7 -1.94 -20.11 20.15
N LYS A 8 -1.38 -21.24 20.51
CA LYS A 8 -0.31 -21.93 19.78
C LYS A 8 -0.72 -22.27 18.34
N SER A 9 -1.90 -21.82 17.94
CA SER A 9 -2.56 -22.07 16.67
C SER A 9 -1.82 -21.50 15.45
N CYS A 10 -0.98 -20.49 15.62
CA CYS A 10 -0.15 -20.01 14.50
C CYS A 10 1.00 -20.95 14.13
N ILE A 11 1.33 -21.91 14.98
CA ILE A 11 2.27 -22.99 14.62
C ILE A 11 1.67 -23.88 13.53
N TYR A 12 0.35 -23.96 13.45
CA TYR A 12 -0.35 -24.63 12.33
C TYR A 12 -0.17 -23.92 10.98
N LYS A 13 0.30 -22.67 10.97
CA LYS A 13 0.63 -21.94 9.72
C LYS A 13 1.68 -22.66 8.88
N LEU A 14 2.64 -23.30 9.50
CA LEU A 14 3.72 -24.01 8.82
C LEU A 14 3.30 -25.36 8.24
N ASN A 15 2.24 -25.96 8.78
CA ASN A 15 1.78 -27.28 8.37
C ASN A 15 0.39 -27.27 7.70
N SER A 16 -0.32 -26.14 7.70
CA SER A 16 -1.62 -26.09 7.05
C SER A 16 -1.44 -25.71 5.58
N ARG A 17 -1.74 -26.66 4.71
CA ARG A 17 -1.85 -26.44 3.26
C ARG A 17 -3.11 -25.66 2.89
N ILE A 18 -3.83 -25.11 3.87
CA ILE A 18 -5.07 -24.38 3.63
C ILE A 18 -4.69 -22.94 3.30
N GLU A 19 -4.97 -22.54 2.06
CA GLU A 19 -4.80 -21.18 1.62
C GLU A 19 -6.16 -20.55 1.39
N MET A 20 -6.34 -19.36 1.95
CA MET A 20 -7.49 -18.50 1.68
C MET A 20 -6.94 -17.14 1.27
N THR A 21 -7.09 -16.78 0.02
CA THR A 21 -6.63 -15.48 -0.48
C THR A 21 -7.51 -14.39 0.09
N GLY A 22 -6.90 -13.50 0.86
CA GLY A 22 -7.49 -12.24 1.30
C GLY A 22 -6.97 -11.10 0.47
N ILE A 23 -7.84 -10.17 0.11
CA ILE A 23 -7.50 -8.97 -0.64
C ILE A 23 -7.86 -7.78 0.22
N ILE A 24 -6.84 -6.98 0.57
CA ILE A 24 -7.03 -5.71 1.26
C ILE A 24 -6.91 -4.60 0.22
N GLU A 25 -7.92 -3.77 0.13
CA GLU A 25 -7.89 -2.58 -0.72
C GLU A 25 -7.93 -1.34 0.17
N ILE A 26 -7.00 -0.42 -0.07
CA ILE A 26 -7.01 0.90 0.56
C ILE A 26 -7.32 1.90 -0.54
N GLU A 27 -8.50 2.48 -0.48
CA GLU A 27 -9.08 3.28 -1.54
C GLU A 27 -9.18 4.74 -1.14
N GLY A 28 -9.00 5.64 -2.11
CA GLY A 28 -9.22 7.06 -1.92
C GLY A 28 -8.22 7.75 -0.98
N MET A 29 -6.98 7.27 -0.89
CA MET A 29 -5.95 7.97 -0.12
C MET A 29 -5.57 9.26 -0.81
N GLU A 30 -5.77 10.40 -0.13
CA GLU A 30 -5.41 11.71 -0.64
C GLU A 30 -4.10 12.21 -0.02
N PHE A 31 -3.21 12.72 -0.87
CA PHE A 31 -1.96 13.32 -0.44
C PHE A 31 -1.69 14.59 -1.21
N PHE A 32 -1.03 15.55 -0.57
CA PHE A 32 -0.44 16.69 -1.26
C PHE A 32 1.07 16.47 -1.28
N ALA A 33 1.64 16.45 -2.49
CA ALA A 33 3.05 16.10 -2.68
C ALA A 33 3.66 16.88 -3.85
N TYR A 34 4.96 16.72 -4.04
CA TYR A 34 5.76 17.56 -4.95
C TYR A 34 6.46 16.73 -6.03
N HIS A 35 5.85 15.62 -6.44
CA HIS A 35 6.39 14.76 -7.49
C HIS A 35 6.20 15.38 -8.87
N GLY A 36 7.24 15.34 -9.68
CA GLY A 36 7.19 15.79 -11.05
C GLY A 36 8.56 16.17 -11.58
N CYS A 37 8.67 16.21 -12.91
CA CYS A 37 9.92 16.57 -13.60
C CYS A 37 10.09 18.07 -13.76
N PHE A 38 9.00 18.84 -13.80
CA PHE A 38 9.05 20.28 -13.96
C PHE A 38 9.28 20.97 -12.62
N GLU A 39 10.11 22.02 -12.63
CA GLU A 39 10.43 22.79 -11.43
C GLU A 39 9.18 23.37 -10.76
N ALA A 40 8.22 23.87 -11.55
CA ALA A 40 6.98 24.42 -11.04
C ALA A 40 6.19 23.38 -10.20
N GLU A 41 6.15 22.13 -10.64
CA GLU A 41 5.49 21.05 -9.90
C GLU A 41 6.17 20.79 -8.56
N GLN A 42 7.48 20.90 -8.52
CA GLN A 42 8.28 20.67 -7.32
C GLN A 42 8.14 21.80 -6.29
N ILE A 43 7.78 22.99 -6.70
CA ILE A 43 7.59 24.17 -5.84
C ILE A 43 6.15 24.29 -5.39
N VAL A 44 5.19 24.18 -6.31
CA VAL A 44 3.77 24.40 -6.06
C VAL A 44 3.11 23.18 -5.43
N GLY A 45 3.55 21.98 -5.82
CA GLY A 45 2.94 20.73 -5.41
C GLY A 45 1.63 20.45 -6.13
N ASN A 46 1.05 19.29 -5.82
CA ASN A 46 -0.22 18.86 -6.40
C ASN A 46 -0.90 17.85 -5.49
N LYS A 47 -2.20 17.67 -5.72
CA LYS A 47 -2.98 16.60 -5.09
C LYS A 47 -2.76 15.29 -5.82
N PHE A 48 -2.49 14.26 -5.04
CA PHE A 48 -2.36 12.87 -5.52
C PHE A 48 -3.38 12.00 -4.83
N MET A 49 -3.89 11.02 -5.57
CA MET A 49 -4.73 9.96 -5.03
C MET A 49 -3.98 8.65 -5.14
N VAL A 50 -3.99 7.85 -4.11
CA VAL A 50 -3.33 6.55 -4.11
C VAL A 50 -4.32 5.44 -3.78
N TYR A 51 -4.24 4.37 -4.54
CA TYR A 51 -4.96 3.13 -4.33
C TYR A 51 -3.95 2.01 -4.14
N ALA A 52 -4.22 1.16 -3.16
CA ALA A 52 -3.40 -0.02 -2.88
C ALA A 52 -4.27 -1.28 -2.83
N CYS A 53 -3.76 -2.35 -3.41
CA CYS A 53 -4.38 -3.68 -3.37
C CYS A 53 -3.32 -4.68 -2.92
N LEU A 54 -3.59 -5.38 -1.83
CA LEU A 54 -2.65 -6.28 -1.18
C LEU A 54 -3.28 -7.66 -1.04
N HIS A 55 -2.60 -8.69 -1.54
CA HIS A 55 -3.05 -10.08 -1.42
C HIS A 55 -2.19 -10.83 -0.42
N TYR A 56 -2.83 -11.61 0.44
CA TYR A 56 -2.13 -12.47 1.40
C TYR A 56 -3.01 -13.67 1.78
N ASN A 57 -2.41 -14.67 2.42
CA ASN A 57 -3.19 -15.78 2.96
C ASN A 57 -3.84 -15.34 4.27
N CYS A 58 -5.16 -15.16 4.27
CA CYS A 58 -5.92 -14.70 5.43
C CYS A 58 -6.58 -15.83 6.21
N HIS A 59 -6.24 -17.09 5.96
CA HIS A 59 -6.84 -18.21 6.66
C HIS A 59 -6.71 -18.09 8.19
N CYS A 60 -5.54 -17.69 8.66
CA CYS A 60 -5.27 -17.57 10.09
C CYS A 60 -6.11 -16.48 10.77
N PRO A 61 -6.07 -15.21 10.34
CA PRO A 61 -6.90 -14.18 10.97
C PRO A 61 -8.40 -14.45 10.80
N ALA A 62 -8.81 -15.04 9.68
CA ALA A 62 -10.21 -15.42 9.46
C ALA A 62 -10.68 -16.49 10.45
N SER A 63 -9.77 -17.35 10.92
CA SER A 63 -10.08 -18.43 11.87
C SER A 63 -9.93 -18.02 13.33
N THR A 64 -8.95 -17.17 13.64
CA THR A 64 -8.60 -16.79 15.03
C THR A 64 -9.26 -15.52 15.51
N ASP A 65 -9.67 -14.64 14.59
CA ASP A 65 -10.15 -13.28 14.90
C ASP A 65 -9.13 -12.48 15.73
N ASP A 66 -7.85 -12.75 15.50
CA ASP A 66 -6.75 -12.09 16.21
C ASP A 66 -6.03 -11.13 15.26
N ILE A 67 -5.97 -9.86 15.63
CA ILE A 67 -5.30 -8.80 14.86
C ILE A 67 -3.80 -9.07 14.65
N ALA A 68 -3.18 -9.81 15.59
CA ALA A 68 -1.77 -10.19 15.48
C ALA A 68 -1.50 -11.12 14.27
N ASP A 69 -2.54 -11.83 13.81
CA ASP A 69 -2.45 -12.71 12.64
C ASP A 69 -2.74 -12.02 11.32
N ALA A 70 -3.28 -10.80 11.36
CA ALA A 70 -3.68 -10.05 10.18
C ALA A 70 -2.53 -9.27 9.55
N LEU A 71 -2.68 -8.96 8.27
CA LEU A 71 -1.89 -7.92 7.62
C LEU A 71 -2.50 -6.56 8.00
N SER A 72 -1.76 -5.73 8.73
CA SER A 72 -2.25 -4.45 9.22
C SER A 72 -2.35 -3.42 8.11
N TYR A 73 -3.57 -3.06 7.71
CA TYR A 73 -3.77 -1.98 6.74
C TYR A 73 -3.43 -0.60 7.33
N GLN A 74 -3.48 -0.43 8.65
CA GLN A 74 -2.97 0.80 9.29
C GLN A 74 -1.48 0.98 9.02
N THR A 75 -0.69 -0.08 9.21
CA THR A 75 0.75 -0.07 8.91
C THR A 75 1.01 0.13 7.42
N ALA A 76 0.20 -0.51 6.56
CA ALA A 76 0.31 -0.32 5.11
C ALA A 76 0.08 1.14 4.71
N TYR A 77 -0.95 1.77 5.27
CA TYR A 77 -1.23 3.19 5.05
C TYR A 77 -0.05 4.07 5.48
N GLU A 78 0.50 3.84 6.66
CA GLU A 78 1.63 4.60 7.19
C GLU A 78 2.87 4.49 6.30
N ILE A 79 3.13 3.31 5.77
CA ILE A 79 4.23 3.07 4.82
C ILE A 79 4.02 3.88 3.54
N ILE A 80 2.82 3.81 2.97
CA ILE A 80 2.47 4.54 1.74
C ILE A 80 2.58 6.05 1.97
N ALA A 81 2.02 6.55 3.08
CA ALA A 81 2.08 7.97 3.43
C ALA A 81 3.52 8.46 3.57
N ARG A 82 4.37 7.68 4.23
CA ARG A 82 5.78 8.02 4.40
C ARG A 82 6.51 8.09 3.06
N GLU A 83 6.28 7.15 2.17
CA GLU A 83 6.92 7.14 0.86
C GLU A 83 6.40 8.25 -0.06
N MET A 84 5.13 8.64 0.07
CA MET A 84 4.57 9.79 -0.65
C MET A 84 5.26 11.10 -0.30
N MET A 85 5.74 11.26 0.93
CA MET A 85 6.40 12.50 1.37
C MET A 85 7.83 12.65 0.83
N LYS A 86 8.42 11.60 0.31
CA LYS A 86 9.75 11.63 -0.32
C LYS A 86 9.59 11.98 -1.79
N ARG A 87 10.08 13.16 -2.19
CA ARG A 87 9.94 13.67 -3.55
C ARG A 87 10.68 12.80 -4.57
N SER A 88 10.02 12.55 -5.71
CA SER A 88 10.60 11.92 -6.90
C SER A 88 10.18 12.66 -8.17
N HIS A 89 10.94 12.50 -9.25
CA HIS A 89 10.57 13.04 -10.55
C HIS A 89 9.46 12.20 -11.21
N LEU A 90 9.51 10.90 -11.05
CA LEU A 90 8.60 9.97 -11.72
C LEU A 90 7.72 9.23 -10.72
N LEU A 91 6.44 9.06 -11.06
CA LEU A 91 5.50 8.31 -10.22
C LEU A 91 5.88 6.83 -10.15
N GLU A 92 6.48 6.28 -11.20
CA GLU A 92 7.03 4.92 -11.21
C GLU A 92 8.08 4.72 -10.10
N HIS A 93 8.90 5.72 -9.86
CA HIS A 93 9.90 5.67 -8.78
C HIS A 93 9.25 5.67 -7.40
N VAL A 94 8.23 6.51 -7.22
CA VAL A 94 7.44 6.53 -5.96
C VAL A 94 6.76 5.18 -5.74
N GLY A 95 6.11 4.66 -6.77
CA GLY A 95 5.41 3.37 -6.71
C GLY A 95 6.33 2.21 -6.39
N LYS A 96 7.53 2.19 -6.99
CA LYS A 96 8.53 1.16 -6.68
C LYS A 96 8.96 1.22 -5.22
N ARG A 97 9.22 2.41 -4.68
CA ARG A 97 9.58 2.57 -3.26
C ARG A 97 8.47 2.08 -2.34
N MET A 98 7.21 2.36 -2.68
CA MET A 98 6.06 1.86 -1.92
C MET A 98 6.00 0.34 -1.92
N LEU A 99 6.12 -0.28 -3.10
CA LEU A 99 6.10 -1.74 -3.23
C LEU A 99 7.25 -2.38 -2.45
N ASP A 100 8.46 -1.86 -2.60
CA ASP A 100 9.63 -2.38 -1.89
C ASP A 100 9.45 -2.30 -0.37
N ALA A 101 8.93 -1.18 0.14
CA ALA A 101 8.68 -0.97 1.56
C ALA A 101 7.56 -1.88 2.10
N LEU A 102 6.50 -2.10 1.32
CA LEU A 102 5.41 -3.00 1.69
C LEU A 102 5.89 -4.46 1.78
N TYR A 103 6.65 -4.92 0.79
CA TYR A 103 7.21 -6.28 0.82
C TYR A 103 8.23 -6.47 1.94
N ALA A 104 8.99 -5.44 2.28
CA ALA A 104 9.93 -5.49 3.39
C ALA A 104 9.21 -5.58 4.76
N ALA A 105 8.07 -4.89 4.89
CA ALA A 105 7.30 -4.86 6.13
C ALA A 105 6.41 -6.10 6.32
N PHE A 106 5.94 -6.70 5.23
CA PHE A 106 4.97 -7.79 5.27
C PHE A 106 5.51 -9.05 4.59
N PRO A 107 6.16 -9.96 5.33
CA PRO A 107 6.65 -11.22 4.77
C PRO A 107 5.54 -12.10 4.17
N GLN A 108 4.29 -11.94 4.67
CA GLN A 108 3.13 -12.68 4.21
C GLN A 108 2.51 -12.13 2.92
N LEU A 109 2.99 -10.97 2.43
CA LEU A 109 2.46 -10.35 1.22
C LEU A 109 2.81 -11.20 -0.01
N GLN A 110 1.77 -11.59 -0.76
CA GLN A 110 1.90 -12.44 -1.96
C GLN A 110 1.85 -11.64 -3.25
N TYR A 111 1.09 -10.55 -3.24
CA TYR A 111 0.91 -9.67 -4.38
C TYR A 111 0.55 -8.28 -3.89
N ALA A 112 1.05 -7.27 -4.56
CA ALA A 112 0.69 -5.88 -4.30
C ALA A 112 0.55 -5.10 -5.60
N LYS A 113 -0.43 -4.22 -5.63
CA LYS A 113 -0.66 -3.27 -6.70
C LYS A 113 -0.84 -1.88 -6.11
N ILE A 114 -0.12 -0.91 -6.67
CA ILE A 114 -0.22 0.50 -6.28
C ILE A 114 -0.61 1.29 -7.53
N LYS A 115 -1.62 2.13 -7.39
CA LYS A 115 -2.00 3.11 -8.42
C LYS A 115 -1.87 4.50 -7.83
N ILE A 116 -1.05 5.33 -8.48
CA ILE A 116 -0.82 6.73 -8.09
C ILE A 116 -1.41 7.61 -9.17
N SER A 117 -2.34 8.47 -8.80
CA SER A 117 -3.01 9.40 -9.70
C SER A 117 -2.60 10.83 -9.36
N LYS A 118 -2.03 11.52 -10.35
CA LYS A 118 -1.75 12.95 -10.27
C LYS A 118 -3.00 13.70 -10.75
N MET A 119 -3.60 14.49 -9.88
CA MET A 119 -4.82 15.23 -10.19
C MET A 119 -4.47 16.51 -10.98
N ASN A 120 -5.31 16.83 -11.96
CA ASN A 120 -5.13 18.03 -12.79
C ASN A 120 -3.69 18.19 -13.34
N PRO A 121 -3.17 17.18 -14.06
CA PRO A 121 -1.78 17.24 -14.53
C PRO A 121 -1.59 18.34 -15.58
N PRO A 122 -0.42 19.04 -15.60
CA PRO A 122 -0.16 20.14 -16.51
C PRO A 122 0.18 19.64 -17.92
N LEU A 123 -0.80 19.07 -18.63
CA LEU A 123 -0.62 18.48 -19.97
C LEU A 123 -1.14 19.35 -21.10
N GLY A 124 -1.50 20.61 -20.82
CA GLY A 124 -1.98 21.56 -21.82
C GLY A 124 -3.46 21.44 -22.15
N GLY A 125 -4.23 20.64 -21.43
CA GLY A 125 -5.66 20.46 -21.59
C GLY A 125 -6.35 20.22 -20.25
N GLN A 126 -7.65 20.09 -20.28
CA GLN A 126 -8.44 19.75 -19.08
C GLN A 126 -8.49 18.25 -18.91
N ILE A 127 -7.66 17.74 -18.01
CA ILE A 127 -7.54 16.31 -17.70
C ILE A 127 -7.76 16.15 -16.20
N ARG A 128 -8.67 15.27 -15.83
CA ARG A 128 -8.98 15.00 -14.43
C ARG A 128 -7.76 14.47 -13.67
N CYS A 129 -7.14 13.46 -14.21
CA CYS A 129 -5.93 12.88 -13.64
C CYS A 129 -5.17 12.06 -14.65
N THR A 130 -3.91 11.81 -14.35
CA THR A 130 -3.11 10.79 -15.01
C THR A 130 -2.63 9.82 -13.94
N SER A 131 -2.60 8.53 -14.24
CA SER A 131 -2.29 7.49 -13.26
C SER A 131 -1.21 6.56 -13.75
N VAL A 132 -0.37 6.14 -12.81
CA VAL A 132 0.61 5.08 -13.02
C VAL A 132 0.28 3.95 -12.06
N THR A 133 0.21 2.74 -12.58
CA THR A 133 -0.03 1.53 -11.80
C THR A 133 1.19 0.62 -11.89
N LEU A 134 1.68 0.20 -10.73
CA LEU A 134 2.74 -0.81 -10.63
C LEU A 134 2.21 -1.98 -9.82
N GLU A 135 2.63 -3.17 -10.21
CA GLU A 135 2.27 -4.41 -9.51
C GLU A 135 3.45 -5.37 -9.46
N LYS A 136 3.46 -6.16 -8.42
CA LYS A 136 4.54 -7.12 -8.19
C LYS A 136 4.04 -8.31 -7.38
#